data_695111c3132cd59283a62a9ce89c6574
#
_entry.id   695111c3132cd59283a62a9ce89c6574
#
_cell.length_a   1.000
_cell.length_b   1.000
_cell.length_c   1.000
_cell.angle_alpha   90.00
_cell.angle_beta   90.00
_cell.angle_gamma   90.00
#
_symmetry.space_group_name_H-M   'P 1'
#
loop_
_entity.id
_entity.type
_entity.pdbx_description
1 polymer ?
#
loop_
_entity_poly.entity_id
_entity_poly.type
_entity_poly.pdbx_seq_one_letter_code
_entity_poly.pdbx_strand_id
1 'polypeptide(L)'
;PPSCKGDYQKESFGFGDTESEFYRKGGWLFNELIKILGESISILENQHYEPEICAFCWMQGESDAFETETVENYGMRYENLLKDLTEIFGKYMENCLYIDAGISDVWQYYREINQWKEDNAKKTPNSIYIDTIAEGLVTSKEPEPEVDIAHYDSDCTIKLGYLFAEKIKL
;
A
#
# COMPACT_ATOMS: atom_id res chain seq x y z
N PRO A 1 -7.37 2.98 -13.46
CA PRO A 1 -6.08 3.24 -12.82
C PRO A 1 -5.00 2.61 -13.69
N PRO A 2 -3.86 3.28 -13.92
CA PRO A 2 -2.78 2.63 -14.61
C PRO A 2 -2.36 1.47 -13.73
N SER A 3 -2.68 0.26 -14.20
CA SER A 3 -2.11 -0.96 -13.64
C SER A 3 -0.61 -0.77 -13.54
N CYS A 4 0.03 -1.41 -12.59
CA CYS A 4 1.49 -1.48 -12.45
C CYS A 4 2.17 -2.18 -13.65
N LYS A 5 1.66 -1.98 -14.84
CA LYS A 5 2.32 -2.28 -16.11
C LYS A 5 3.23 -1.10 -16.39
N GLY A 6 4.41 -1.16 -15.83
CA GLY A 6 5.59 -0.37 -16.01
C GLY A 6 5.74 0.55 -17.21
N ASP A 7 4.91 1.57 -17.33
CA ASP A 7 5.24 2.75 -18.12
C ASP A 7 5.75 3.81 -17.15
N TYR A 8 7.02 3.76 -16.93
CA TYR A 8 7.75 4.71 -16.13
C TYR A 8 7.81 6.06 -16.80
N GLN A 9 7.11 7.03 -16.22
CA GLN A 9 7.14 8.39 -16.71
C GLN A 9 8.42 9.06 -16.25
N LYS A 10 9.17 9.64 -17.21
CA LYS A 10 10.38 10.43 -17.00
C LYS A 10 10.11 11.79 -16.33
N GLU A 11 8.92 12.05 -15.87
CA GLU A 11 8.59 13.32 -15.27
C GLU A 11 9.22 13.43 -13.88
N SER A 12 10.00 14.45 -13.71
CA SER A 12 10.70 14.78 -12.49
C SER A 12 9.74 15.14 -11.37
N PHE A 13 9.85 14.45 -10.27
CA PHE A 13 9.16 14.80 -9.04
C PHE A 13 10.12 15.24 -7.93
N GLY A 14 11.22 15.80 -8.26
CA GLY A 14 12.05 16.57 -7.35
C GLY A 14 12.89 15.77 -6.34
N PHE A 15 12.68 14.49 -6.17
CA PHE A 15 13.50 13.68 -5.27
C PHE A 15 14.49 12.82 -6.06
N GLY A 16 15.77 13.11 -5.86
CA GLY A 16 16.87 12.34 -6.46
C GLY A 16 17.05 12.58 -7.96
N ASP A 17 17.79 11.71 -8.59
CA ASP A 17 18.10 11.76 -10.00
C ASP A 17 16.93 11.21 -10.83
N THR A 18 16.34 12.06 -11.68
CA THR A 18 15.23 11.71 -12.57
C THR A 18 15.59 10.69 -13.64
N GLU A 19 16.87 10.46 -13.88
CA GLU A 19 17.38 9.43 -14.77
C GLU A 19 17.60 8.10 -14.04
N SER A 20 17.35 8.02 -12.73
CA SER A 20 17.51 6.80 -11.96
C SER A 20 16.59 5.68 -12.48
N GLU A 21 17.01 4.45 -12.29
CA GLU A 21 16.23 3.29 -12.70
C GLU A 21 14.87 3.24 -12.01
N PHE A 22 14.77 3.70 -10.76
CA PHE A 22 13.53 3.75 -9.99
C PHE A 22 12.50 4.68 -10.62
N TYR A 23 12.89 5.89 -11.01
CA TYR A 23 11.99 6.82 -11.72
C TYR A 23 11.50 6.26 -13.05
N ARG A 24 12.30 5.49 -13.72
CA ARG A 24 11.92 4.85 -14.99
C ARG A 24 11.04 3.63 -14.81
N LYS A 25 11.07 3.01 -13.64
CA LYS A 25 10.37 1.76 -13.36
C LYS A 25 9.03 1.93 -12.64
N GLY A 26 8.80 2.96 -11.89
CA GLY A 26 7.54 3.20 -11.17
C GLY A 26 6.44 3.79 -12.06
N GLY A 27 5.21 3.39 -11.85
CA GLY A 27 4.06 4.10 -12.38
C GLY A 27 3.95 5.50 -11.73
N TRP A 28 3.07 6.34 -12.28
CA TRP A 28 2.87 7.70 -11.78
C TRP A 28 2.65 7.78 -10.26
N LEU A 29 1.81 6.93 -9.70
CA LEU A 29 1.53 6.91 -8.26
C LEU A 29 2.76 6.55 -7.42
N PHE A 30 3.59 5.64 -7.91
CA PHE A 30 4.83 5.28 -7.23
C PHE A 30 5.83 6.45 -7.22
N ASN A 31 5.96 7.16 -8.34
CA ASN A 31 6.82 8.33 -8.41
C ASN A 31 6.35 9.46 -7.48
N GLU A 32 5.03 9.68 -7.36
CA GLU A 32 4.47 10.64 -6.40
C GLU A 32 4.75 10.22 -4.94
N LEU A 33 4.63 8.93 -4.63
CA LEU A 33 4.96 8.42 -3.30
C LEU A 33 6.43 8.68 -2.96
N ILE A 34 7.36 8.34 -3.86
CA ILE A 34 8.80 8.57 -3.65
C ILE A 34 9.09 10.05 -3.44
N LYS A 35 8.51 10.92 -4.27
CA LYS A 35 8.67 12.36 -4.16
C LYS A 35 8.21 12.87 -2.80
N ILE A 36 6.94 12.62 -2.43
CA ILE A 36 6.33 13.14 -1.21
C ILE A 36 7.11 12.63 0.02
N LEU A 37 7.42 11.34 0.06
CA LEU A 37 8.13 10.74 1.18
C LEU A 37 9.57 11.29 1.27
N GLY A 38 10.28 11.37 0.15
CA GLY A 38 11.64 11.90 0.11
C GLY A 38 11.73 13.37 0.50
N GLU A 39 10.80 14.22 0.01
CA GLU A 39 10.70 15.61 0.40
C GLU A 39 10.40 15.76 1.90
N SER A 40 9.48 14.94 2.43
CA SER A 40 9.13 14.94 3.86
C SER A 40 10.33 14.58 4.74
N ILE A 41 11.05 13.53 4.38
CA ILE A 41 12.28 13.11 5.07
C ILE A 41 13.32 14.24 5.03
N SER A 42 13.55 14.83 3.87
CA SER A 42 14.53 15.91 3.71
C SER A 42 14.18 17.14 4.55
N ILE A 43 12.90 17.49 4.67
CA ILE A 43 12.44 18.57 5.54
C ILE A 43 12.75 18.28 7.01
N LEU A 44 12.48 17.06 7.47
CA LEU A 44 12.75 16.66 8.84
C LEU A 44 14.26 16.65 9.15
N GLU A 45 15.09 16.11 8.26
CA GLU A 45 16.54 16.11 8.41
C GLU A 45 17.12 17.54 8.46
N ASN A 46 16.61 18.44 7.61
CA ASN A 46 17.01 19.86 7.64
C ASN A 46 16.62 20.57 8.96
N GLN A 47 15.62 20.06 9.67
CA GLN A 47 15.22 20.53 10.99
C GLN A 47 15.95 19.79 12.13
N HIS A 48 16.98 18.99 11.79
CA HIS A 48 17.78 18.19 12.74
C HIS A 48 17.01 17.07 13.45
N TYR A 49 15.93 16.55 12.83
CA TYR A 49 15.29 15.32 13.26
C TYR A 49 15.96 14.09 12.63
N GLU A 50 15.81 12.96 13.27
CA GLU A 50 16.20 11.65 12.75
C GLU A 50 14.92 10.89 12.36
N PRO A 51 14.42 11.04 11.10
CA PRO A 51 13.17 10.43 10.68
C PRO A 51 13.29 8.91 10.55
N GLU A 52 12.25 8.21 11.00
CA GLU A 52 12.10 6.76 10.85
C GLU A 52 10.71 6.46 10.27
N ILE A 53 10.64 5.50 9.34
CA ILE A 53 9.38 4.97 8.82
C ILE A 53 9.00 3.75 9.66
N CYS A 54 8.14 3.96 10.65
CA CYS A 54 7.76 2.93 11.61
C CYS A 54 6.81 1.88 11.03
N ALA A 55 5.98 2.26 10.05
CA ALA A 55 5.03 1.35 9.43
C ALA A 55 4.71 1.73 7.99
N PHE A 56 4.51 0.72 7.14
CA PHE A 56 3.90 0.79 5.83
C PHE A 56 2.51 0.15 5.90
N CYS A 57 1.46 0.98 5.95
CA CYS A 57 0.09 0.54 6.00
C CYS A 57 -0.46 0.44 4.57
N TRP A 58 -0.87 -0.76 4.16
CA TRP A 58 -1.34 -1.04 2.83
C TRP A 58 -2.77 -1.56 2.85
N MET A 59 -3.62 -1.02 2.00
CA MET A 59 -4.95 -1.52 1.71
C MET A 59 -5.24 -1.25 0.25
N GLN A 60 -5.11 -2.27 -0.58
CA GLN A 60 -5.28 -2.24 -2.02
C GLN A 60 -5.37 -3.68 -2.54
N GLY A 61 -5.90 -3.89 -3.72
CA GLY A 61 -6.06 -5.18 -4.38
C GLY A 61 -7.38 -5.28 -5.14
N GLU A 62 -8.25 -4.29 -4.97
CA GLU A 62 -9.59 -4.24 -5.56
C GLU A 62 -9.53 -4.31 -7.08
N SER A 63 -8.69 -3.48 -7.70
CA SER A 63 -8.51 -3.48 -9.15
C SER A 63 -7.84 -4.75 -9.67
N ASP A 64 -7.02 -5.40 -8.85
CA ASP A 64 -6.40 -6.68 -9.20
C ASP A 64 -7.36 -7.85 -9.06
N ALA A 65 -8.43 -7.70 -8.25
CA ALA A 65 -9.43 -8.74 -7.98
C ALA A 65 -10.52 -8.88 -9.06
N PHE A 66 -10.34 -8.28 -10.25
CA PHE A 66 -11.29 -8.38 -11.37
C PHE A 66 -10.99 -9.52 -12.35
N GLU A 67 -9.72 -9.76 -12.63
CA GLU A 67 -9.27 -10.67 -13.68
C GLU A 67 -8.25 -11.67 -13.14
N THR A 68 -8.30 -12.90 -13.63
CA THR A 68 -7.38 -13.97 -13.21
C THR A 68 -5.91 -13.58 -13.40
N GLU A 69 -5.57 -12.95 -14.53
CA GLU A 69 -4.18 -12.53 -14.82
C GLU A 69 -3.66 -11.53 -13.79
N THR A 70 -4.50 -10.60 -13.32
CA THR A 70 -4.10 -9.61 -12.34
C THR A 70 -3.94 -10.21 -10.95
N VAL A 71 -4.82 -11.13 -10.58
CA VAL A 71 -4.74 -11.90 -9.32
C VAL A 71 -3.46 -12.73 -9.25
N GLU A 72 -3.15 -13.48 -10.30
CA GLU A 72 -1.93 -14.32 -10.34
C GLU A 72 -0.64 -13.51 -10.20
N ASN A 73 -0.64 -12.27 -10.66
CA ASN A 73 0.52 -11.38 -10.59
C ASN A 73 0.53 -10.45 -9.37
N TYR A 74 -0.53 -10.44 -8.55
CA TYR A 74 -0.65 -9.51 -7.42
C TYR A 74 0.55 -9.60 -6.47
N GLY A 75 0.88 -10.79 -6.01
CA GLY A 75 1.96 -11.03 -5.07
C GLY A 75 3.31 -10.54 -5.57
N MET A 76 3.66 -10.89 -6.80
CA MET A 76 4.91 -10.44 -7.43
C MET A 76 4.98 -8.91 -7.51
N ARG A 77 3.87 -8.24 -7.83
CA ARG A 77 3.82 -6.77 -7.93
C ARG A 77 4.00 -6.12 -6.57
N TYR A 78 3.36 -6.66 -5.54
CA TYR A 78 3.50 -6.18 -4.16
C TYR A 78 4.94 -6.35 -3.65
N GLU A 79 5.54 -7.52 -3.85
CA GLU A 79 6.93 -7.79 -3.46
C GLU A 79 7.90 -6.86 -4.17
N ASN A 80 7.69 -6.59 -5.47
CA ASN A 80 8.50 -5.62 -6.21
C ASN A 80 8.33 -4.19 -5.67
N LEU A 81 7.11 -3.78 -5.31
CA LEU A 81 6.86 -2.48 -4.69
C LEU A 81 7.65 -2.34 -3.39
N LEU A 82 7.58 -3.32 -2.49
CA LEU A 82 8.30 -3.28 -1.22
C LEU A 82 9.80 -3.31 -1.41
N LYS A 83 10.29 -4.09 -2.36
CA LYS A 83 11.70 -4.13 -2.73
C LYS A 83 12.19 -2.76 -3.17
N ASP A 84 11.50 -2.12 -4.10
CA ASP A 84 11.87 -0.81 -4.62
C ASP A 84 11.83 0.26 -3.50
N LEU A 85 10.81 0.25 -2.63
CA LEU A 85 10.74 1.14 -1.47
C LEU A 85 11.91 0.91 -0.51
N THR A 86 12.25 -0.34 -0.24
CA THR A 86 13.37 -0.69 0.65
C THR A 86 14.72 -0.30 0.05
N GLU A 87 14.90 -0.43 -1.26
CA GLU A 87 16.12 0.00 -1.95
C GLU A 87 16.30 1.53 -1.88
N ILE A 88 15.20 2.31 -1.93
CA ILE A 88 15.25 3.78 -1.88
C ILE A 88 15.34 4.29 -0.43
N PHE A 89 14.52 3.76 0.46
CA PHE A 89 14.33 4.29 1.83
C PHE A 89 14.83 3.37 2.93
N GLY A 90 15.55 2.29 2.63
CA GLY A 90 15.89 1.23 3.57
C GLY A 90 16.51 1.71 4.88
N LYS A 91 17.37 2.73 4.84
CA LYS A 91 17.97 3.32 6.07
C LYS A 91 16.94 3.93 7.03
N TYR A 92 15.75 4.28 6.53
CA TYR A 92 14.66 4.82 7.34
C TYR A 92 13.62 3.74 7.70
N MET A 93 13.74 2.54 7.12
CA MET A 93 12.78 1.44 7.23
C MET A 93 13.32 0.23 7.99
N GLU A 94 14.43 0.35 8.73
CA GLU A 94 15.09 -0.79 9.39
C GLU A 94 14.16 -1.57 10.33
N ASN A 95 13.25 -0.87 11.03
CA ASN A 95 12.28 -1.47 11.95
C ASN A 95 10.84 -1.35 11.43
N CYS A 96 10.65 -1.07 10.15
CA CYS A 96 9.32 -0.85 9.56
C CYS A 96 8.43 -2.08 9.72
N LEU A 97 7.20 -1.85 10.17
CA LEU A 97 6.13 -2.85 10.13
C LEU A 97 5.41 -2.76 8.79
N TYR A 98 5.15 -3.90 8.17
CA TYR A 98 4.36 -4.00 6.95
C TYR A 98 2.97 -4.51 7.32
N ILE A 99 1.98 -3.62 7.33
CA ILE A 99 0.62 -3.95 7.76
C ILE A 99 -0.30 -3.91 6.56
N ASP A 100 -0.76 -5.08 6.12
CA ASP A 100 -1.61 -5.24 4.96
C ASP A 100 -3.04 -5.60 5.38
N ALA A 101 -4.00 -4.83 4.91
CA ALA A 101 -5.42 -5.06 5.18
C ALA A 101 -6.10 -5.73 3.98
N GLY A 102 -7.00 -6.67 4.25
CA GLY A 102 -7.80 -7.35 3.25
C GLY A 102 -8.71 -6.40 2.48
N ILE A 103 -9.08 -6.79 1.26
CA ILE A 103 -10.13 -6.12 0.48
C ILE A 103 -11.49 -6.73 0.80
N SER A 104 -12.57 -5.97 0.50
CA SER A 104 -13.96 -6.38 0.71
C SER A 104 -14.33 -7.61 -0.14
N ASP A 105 -15.31 -8.37 0.35
CA ASP A 105 -15.87 -9.56 -0.30
C ASP A 105 -16.78 -9.28 -1.48
N VAL A 106 -16.99 -8.03 -1.84
CA VAL A 106 -17.73 -7.64 -3.05
C VAL A 106 -16.96 -7.89 -4.34
N TRP A 107 -15.64 -8.05 -4.25
CA TRP A 107 -14.76 -8.26 -5.39
C TRP A 107 -14.70 -9.73 -5.82
N GLN A 108 -14.65 -9.99 -7.13
CA GLN A 108 -14.75 -11.34 -7.68
C GLN A 108 -13.69 -12.31 -7.12
N TYR A 109 -12.44 -11.87 -7.03
CA TYR A 109 -11.29 -12.67 -6.61
C TYR A 109 -10.71 -12.20 -5.25
N TYR A 110 -11.59 -11.68 -4.36
CA TYR A 110 -11.13 -11.19 -3.05
C TYR A 110 -10.45 -12.26 -2.20
N ARG A 111 -10.90 -13.51 -2.32
CA ARG A 111 -10.36 -14.62 -1.52
C ARG A 111 -8.92 -14.91 -1.86
N GLU A 112 -8.60 -14.92 -3.14
CA GLU A 112 -7.25 -15.17 -3.64
C GLU A 112 -6.31 -14.04 -3.21
N ILE A 113 -6.72 -12.80 -3.32
CA ILE A 113 -5.94 -11.63 -2.88
C ILE A 113 -5.75 -11.67 -1.36
N ASN A 114 -6.83 -11.81 -0.59
CA ASN A 114 -6.76 -11.82 0.87
C ASN A 114 -5.96 -13.02 1.41
N GLN A 115 -6.10 -14.19 0.79
CA GLN A 115 -5.31 -15.37 1.16
C GLN A 115 -3.82 -15.14 0.90
N TRP A 116 -3.48 -14.54 -0.24
CA TRP A 116 -2.09 -14.20 -0.52
C TRP A 116 -1.51 -13.23 0.53
N LYS A 117 -2.25 -12.18 0.90
CA LYS A 117 -1.85 -11.21 1.93
C LYS A 117 -1.63 -11.88 3.28
N GLU A 118 -2.55 -12.72 3.70
CA GLU A 118 -2.45 -13.49 4.95
C GLU A 118 -1.22 -14.41 4.94
N ASP A 119 -1.01 -15.15 3.85
CA ASP A 119 0.12 -16.07 3.72
C ASP A 119 1.46 -15.33 3.63
N ASN A 120 1.49 -14.16 2.99
CA ASN A 120 2.66 -13.29 2.95
C ASN A 120 3.01 -12.78 4.36
N ALA A 121 2.03 -12.32 5.12
CA ALA A 121 2.25 -11.86 6.50
C ALA A 121 2.78 -12.97 7.43
N LYS A 122 2.39 -14.23 7.21
CA LYS A 122 2.93 -15.38 7.97
C LYS A 122 4.39 -15.70 7.64
N LYS A 123 4.86 -15.38 6.44
CA LYS A 123 6.20 -15.73 5.92
C LYS A 123 7.21 -14.61 6.05
N THR A 124 6.75 -13.37 6.04
CA THR A 124 7.59 -12.17 5.98
C THR A 124 7.76 -11.58 7.38
N PRO A 125 9.00 -11.41 7.87
CA PRO A 125 9.25 -10.75 9.15
C PRO A 125 8.62 -9.34 9.19
N ASN A 126 8.19 -8.92 10.36
CA ASN A 126 7.55 -7.63 10.61
C ASN A 126 6.29 -7.37 9.76
N SER A 127 5.68 -8.42 9.23
CA SER A 127 4.44 -8.30 8.45
C SER A 127 3.23 -8.74 9.26
N ILE A 128 2.14 -8.01 9.12
CA ILE A 128 0.87 -8.24 9.83
C ILE A 128 -0.26 -8.18 8.80
N TYR A 129 -1.19 -9.13 8.87
CA TYR A 129 -2.43 -9.08 8.10
C TYR A 129 -3.60 -8.66 8.98
N ILE A 130 -4.47 -7.79 8.44
CA ILE A 130 -5.75 -7.43 9.05
C ILE A 130 -6.87 -8.06 8.21
N ASP A 131 -7.60 -9.00 8.79
CA ASP A 131 -8.78 -9.59 8.16
C ASP A 131 -9.96 -8.63 8.28
N THR A 132 -10.14 -7.79 7.29
CA THR A 132 -11.18 -6.76 7.25
C THR A 132 -12.59 -7.35 7.25
N ILE A 133 -12.78 -8.57 6.72
CA ILE A 133 -14.06 -9.26 6.68
C ILE A 133 -14.40 -9.79 8.10
N ALA A 134 -13.45 -10.44 8.77
CA ALA A 134 -13.63 -10.88 10.16
C ALA A 134 -13.85 -9.69 11.11
N GLU A 135 -13.24 -8.56 10.83
CA GLU A 135 -13.47 -7.30 11.54
C GLU A 135 -14.82 -6.65 11.21
N GLY A 136 -15.56 -7.17 10.25
CA GLY A 136 -16.90 -6.68 9.88
C GLY A 136 -16.90 -5.34 9.14
N LEU A 137 -15.86 -5.04 8.35
CA LEU A 137 -15.86 -3.87 7.48
C LEU A 137 -16.77 -4.11 6.27
N VAL A 138 -17.57 -3.10 5.93
CA VAL A 138 -18.56 -3.16 4.85
C VAL A 138 -18.46 -1.96 3.91
N THR A 139 -18.98 -2.12 2.68
CA THR A 139 -18.94 -1.14 1.60
C THR A 139 -20.31 -0.58 1.23
N SER A 140 -21.40 -1.04 1.87
CA SER A 140 -22.76 -0.94 1.34
C SER A 140 -23.63 0.15 1.97
N LYS A 141 -23.05 1.18 2.59
CA LYS A 141 -23.83 2.20 3.31
C LYS A 141 -23.77 3.60 2.70
N GLU A 142 -22.79 3.92 1.89
CA GLU A 142 -22.50 5.27 1.42
C GLU A 142 -22.00 5.29 -0.02
N PRO A 143 -22.13 6.44 -0.73
CA PRO A 143 -23.00 7.56 -0.37
C PRO A 143 -24.49 7.29 -0.65
N GLU A 144 -25.36 7.90 0.08
CA GLU A 144 -26.81 7.87 -0.21
C GLU A 144 -27.17 8.94 -1.27
N PRO A 145 -28.05 8.67 -2.27
CA PRO A 145 -28.77 7.40 -2.51
C PRO A 145 -27.99 6.39 -3.38
N GLU A 146 -26.82 6.76 -3.91
CA GLU A 146 -25.99 5.91 -4.79
C GLU A 146 -24.86 5.30 -3.97
N VAL A 147 -25.09 4.10 -3.46
CA VAL A 147 -24.11 3.38 -2.64
C VAL A 147 -22.89 2.97 -3.46
N ASP A 148 -21.71 3.36 -3.01
CA ASP A 148 -20.45 2.88 -3.56
C ASP A 148 -20.08 1.53 -2.93
N ILE A 149 -20.29 0.47 -3.69
CA ILE A 149 -19.94 -0.89 -3.25
C ILE A 149 -18.44 -1.21 -3.40
N ALA A 150 -17.67 -0.31 -3.99
CA ALA A 150 -16.26 -0.54 -4.28
C ALA A 150 -15.35 -0.21 -3.09
N HIS A 151 -15.74 0.77 -2.27
CA HIS A 151 -14.94 1.27 -1.16
C HIS A 151 -15.63 1.03 0.18
N TYR A 152 -14.86 0.92 1.25
CA TYR A 152 -15.40 0.87 2.60
C TYR A 152 -16.15 2.17 2.93
N ASP A 153 -17.27 2.06 3.64
CA ASP A 153 -18.00 3.22 4.13
C ASP A 153 -17.17 4.03 5.15
N SER A 154 -17.63 5.24 5.48
CA SER A 154 -16.88 6.17 6.33
C SER A 154 -16.58 5.60 7.71
N ASP A 155 -17.54 4.92 8.33
CA ASP A 155 -17.36 4.30 9.65
C ASP A 155 -16.31 3.18 9.58
N CYS A 156 -16.37 2.36 8.53
CA CYS A 156 -15.43 1.27 8.31
C CYS A 156 -14.02 1.78 7.95
N THR A 157 -13.91 2.88 7.20
CA THR A 157 -12.64 3.54 6.92
C THR A 157 -11.99 4.07 8.21
N ILE A 158 -12.77 4.69 9.10
CA ILE A 158 -12.30 5.13 10.41
C ILE A 158 -11.88 3.92 11.26
N LYS A 159 -12.70 2.85 11.28
CA LYS A 159 -12.37 1.62 12.00
C LYS A 159 -11.07 1.01 11.49
N LEU A 160 -10.87 0.96 10.17
CA LEU A 160 -9.64 0.48 9.56
C LEU A 160 -8.41 1.27 10.04
N GLY A 161 -8.55 2.60 10.15
CA GLY A 161 -7.51 3.46 10.74
C GLY A 161 -7.15 3.07 12.17
N TYR A 162 -8.15 2.77 13.02
CA TYR A 162 -7.91 2.27 14.37
C TYR A 162 -7.23 0.89 14.37
N LEU A 163 -7.63 -0.01 13.49
CA LEU A 163 -7.01 -1.34 13.36
C LEU A 163 -5.53 -1.22 12.97
N PHE A 164 -5.18 -0.34 12.04
CA PHE A 164 -3.77 -0.06 11.73
C PHE A 164 -3.02 0.48 12.95
N ALA A 165 -3.59 1.49 13.64
CA ALA A 165 -2.97 2.10 14.81
C ALA A 165 -2.73 1.10 15.94
N GLU A 166 -3.65 0.15 16.18
CA GLU A 166 -3.49 -0.93 17.17
C GLU A 166 -2.31 -1.85 16.85
N LYS A 167 -1.98 -2.05 15.57
CA LYS A 167 -0.85 -2.89 15.16
C LYS A 167 0.49 -2.18 15.27
N ILE A 168 0.52 -0.87 15.09
CA ILE A 168 1.75 -0.07 15.13
C ILE A 168 2.35 0.01 16.54
N LYS A 169 1.58 -0.11 17.60
CA LYS A 169 2.00 -0.04 19.03
C LYS A 169 3.39 0.56 19.24
N LEU A 170 3.44 1.89 19.22
CA LEU A 170 4.62 2.67 19.61
C LEU A 170 4.81 2.64 21.13
#